data_c6a7d119ad05d2f092eabacef8236a32
#
_entry.id   c6a7d119ad05d2f092eabacef8236a32
#
_cell.length_a   1.000
_cell.length_b   1.000
_cell.length_c   1.000
_cell.angle_alpha   90.00
_cell.angle_beta   90.00
_cell.angle_gamma   90.00
#
_symmetry.space_group_name_H-M   'P 1'
#
loop_
_entity.id
_entity.type
_entity.pdbx_description
1 polymer ?
#
loop_
_entity_poly.entity_id
_entity_poly.type
_entity_poly.pdbx_seq_one_letter_code
_entity_poly.pdbx_strand_id
1 'polypeptide(L)'
;MSGGGPAPGDEPAGPDLLAVLTDTERNLDPADPEADGRVQVIGYGEVSVALTVTALPGIVAKRMSGFADAAAVSAYLDLLTTYIAELRRAGIRVIETRAIPVTRPDQAPVVYLVQPRVDADTLGNALLATGDDNEVTAAINSVLGAVTQLALHTTNRTDGHEVALDGQLSNWSFGSGAGPLLIDVGTPFMRHRGEHTIDREFLLAPVPVGIRAYYRRRRLIEAYLDDYFTPRLVALDMLGNLHKEGAEDRIELGIDVVNEWLATTDLPGPREPITRTDVDDYYRKDADLLALYLRLRRMDRFVQTRALRRTYDYVLPGEVTR
;
A
#
# COMPACT_ATOMS: atom_id res chain seq x y z
N MET A 1 -45.45 -18.35 -35.15
CA MET A 1 -45.42 -17.66 -33.86
C MET A 1 -43.93 -17.52 -33.51
N SER A 2 -43.41 -16.34 -33.79
CA SER A 2 -42.02 -15.99 -33.56
C SER A 2 -41.88 -15.43 -32.15
N GLY A 3 -41.23 -16.17 -31.29
CA GLY A 3 -40.84 -15.69 -29.97
C GLY A 3 -39.58 -14.84 -30.10
N GLY A 4 -39.73 -13.52 -29.99
CA GLY A 4 -38.60 -12.63 -29.81
C GLY A 4 -38.01 -12.82 -28.42
N GLY A 5 -36.73 -13.24 -28.36
CA GLY A 5 -35.97 -13.16 -27.15
C GLY A 5 -35.68 -11.71 -26.76
N PRO A 6 -35.48 -11.39 -25.47
CA PRO A 6 -35.16 -10.04 -25.06
C PRO A 6 -33.83 -9.57 -25.66
N ALA A 7 -33.83 -8.28 -26.07
CA ALA A 7 -32.65 -7.61 -26.62
C ALA A 7 -31.53 -7.57 -25.57
N PRO A 8 -30.25 -7.68 -25.95
CA PRO A 8 -29.12 -7.47 -25.05
C PRO A 8 -28.93 -5.97 -24.79
N GLY A 9 -29.28 -5.50 -23.61
CA GLY A 9 -29.01 -4.11 -23.24
C GLY A 9 -29.91 -3.56 -22.16
N ASP A 10 -29.86 -4.09 -20.95
CA ASP A 10 -30.25 -3.39 -19.72
C ASP A 10 -29.66 -4.16 -18.52
N GLU A 11 -28.33 -4.28 -18.48
CA GLU A 11 -27.72 -4.41 -17.17
C GLU A 11 -27.88 -3.05 -16.48
N PRO A 12 -28.43 -2.97 -15.27
CA PRO A 12 -28.54 -1.72 -14.55
C PRO A 12 -27.14 -1.13 -14.45
N ALA A 13 -26.96 0.08 -14.98
CA ALA A 13 -25.71 0.80 -14.87
C ALA A 13 -25.29 0.79 -13.40
N GLY A 14 -24.12 0.21 -13.10
CA GLY A 14 -23.61 0.15 -11.73
C GLY A 14 -23.56 1.56 -11.13
N PRO A 15 -23.53 1.71 -9.79
CA PRO A 15 -23.55 3.01 -9.15
C PRO A 15 -22.45 3.90 -9.73
N ASP A 16 -22.77 5.17 -9.99
CA ASP A 16 -21.77 6.15 -10.42
C ASP A 16 -20.76 6.34 -9.30
N LEU A 17 -19.58 5.71 -9.45
CA LEU A 17 -18.51 5.71 -8.45
C LEU A 17 -18.10 7.13 -8.07
N LEU A 18 -18.02 8.05 -9.06
CA LEU A 18 -17.61 9.43 -8.79
C LEU A 18 -18.67 10.15 -7.94
N ALA A 19 -19.95 9.97 -8.25
CA ALA A 19 -21.03 10.59 -7.49
C ALA A 19 -21.07 10.08 -6.05
N VAL A 20 -20.97 8.74 -5.85
CA VAL A 20 -20.97 8.13 -4.51
C VAL A 20 -19.76 8.57 -3.71
N LEU A 21 -18.54 8.53 -4.30
CA LEU A 21 -17.32 8.91 -3.58
C LEU A 21 -17.26 10.41 -3.30
N THR A 22 -17.85 11.26 -4.18
CA THR A 22 -17.98 12.70 -3.93
C THR A 22 -18.92 12.96 -2.76
N ASP A 23 -20.06 12.25 -2.68
CA ASP A 23 -20.96 12.37 -1.54
C ASP A 23 -20.33 11.84 -0.24
N THR A 24 -19.63 10.71 -0.31
CA THR A 24 -18.86 10.17 0.80
C THR A 24 -17.83 11.18 1.31
N GLU A 25 -17.03 11.76 0.42
CA GLU A 25 -15.98 12.72 0.80
C GLU A 25 -16.54 14.02 1.39
N ARG A 26 -17.70 14.47 0.91
CA ARG A 26 -18.36 15.67 1.45
C ARG A 26 -18.79 15.51 2.91
N ASN A 27 -19.14 14.30 3.30
CA ASN A 27 -19.67 13.99 4.63
C ASN A 27 -18.61 13.34 5.55
N LEU A 28 -17.45 12.96 5.03
CA LEU A 28 -16.40 12.31 5.81
C LEU A 28 -15.75 13.29 6.78
N ASP A 29 -15.81 12.98 8.08
CA ASP A 29 -14.95 13.61 9.08
C ASP A 29 -13.68 12.77 9.28
N PRO A 30 -12.49 13.24 8.88
CA PRO A 30 -11.25 12.47 9.12
C PRO A 30 -10.91 12.25 10.59
N ALA A 31 -11.53 12.99 11.51
CA ALA A 31 -11.35 12.80 12.94
C ALA A 31 -12.18 11.64 13.50
N ASP A 32 -13.34 11.38 12.88
CA ASP A 32 -14.25 10.28 13.22
C ASP A 32 -14.93 9.77 11.92
N PRO A 33 -14.20 9.00 11.10
CA PRO A 33 -14.66 8.65 9.76
C PRO A 33 -15.90 7.76 9.74
N GLU A 34 -16.18 7.04 10.81
CA GLU A 34 -17.29 6.09 10.92
C GLU A 34 -18.54 6.70 11.59
N ALA A 35 -18.51 7.97 12.01
CA ALA A 35 -19.55 8.63 12.80
C ALA A 35 -20.94 8.55 12.20
N ASP A 36 -21.06 8.61 10.87
CA ASP A 36 -22.34 8.60 10.16
C ASP A 36 -22.73 7.22 9.58
N GLY A 37 -21.88 6.18 9.79
CA GLY A 37 -22.10 4.82 9.30
C GLY A 37 -22.00 4.63 7.79
N ARG A 38 -21.55 5.65 7.02
CA ARG A 38 -21.39 5.57 5.56
C ARG A 38 -20.16 4.78 5.15
N VAL A 39 -19.14 4.81 5.98
CA VAL A 39 -17.89 4.08 5.78
C VAL A 39 -17.50 3.29 7.00
N GLN A 40 -16.69 2.26 6.78
CA GLN A 40 -15.97 1.53 7.83
C GLN A 40 -14.49 1.52 7.46
N VAL A 41 -13.62 1.83 8.40
CA VAL A 41 -12.16 1.76 8.22
C VAL A 41 -11.71 0.31 8.36
N ILE A 42 -11.00 -0.19 7.36
CA ILE A 42 -10.48 -1.57 7.33
C ILE A 42 -8.96 -1.63 7.30
N GLY A 43 -8.28 -0.49 7.16
CA GLY A 43 -6.82 -0.44 7.17
C GLY A 43 -6.30 0.99 7.14
N TYR A 44 -5.09 1.17 7.66
CA TYR A 44 -4.40 2.46 7.70
C TYR A 44 -3.07 2.37 6.98
N GLY A 45 -2.78 3.33 6.12
CA GLY A 45 -1.47 3.57 5.52
C GLY A 45 -0.92 4.94 5.90
N GLU A 46 0.31 5.24 5.50
CA GLU A 46 0.96 6.51 5.81
C GLU A 46 0.26 7.71 5.18
N VAL A 47 -0.11 7.59 3.90
CA VAL A 47 -0.80 8.62 3.10
C VAL A 47 -2.24 8.26 2.78
N SER A 48 -2.73 7.11 3.24
CA SER A 48 -4.02 6.56 2.84
C SER A 48 -4.78 5.92 3.99
N VAL A 49 -6.06 5.71 3.77
CA VAL A 49 -6.93 4.88 4.62
C VAL A 49 -7.78 3.99 3.72
N ALA A 50 -7.87 2.70 4.04
CA ALA A 50 -8.72 1.76 3.32
C ALA A 50 -10.10 1.71 3.98
N LEU A 51 -11.13 1.90 3.16
CA LEU A 51 -12.51 2.02 3.58
C LEU A 51 -13.39 0.99 2.84
N THR A 52 -14.38 0.45 3.51
CA THR A 52 -15.59 0.00 2.84
C THR A 52 -16.62 1.13 2.84
N VAL A 53 -17.36 1.27 1.76
CA VAL A 53 -18.40 2.30 1.60
C VAL A 53 -19.74 1.59 1.52
N THR A 54 -20.69 1.92 2.41
CA THR A 54 -21.99 1.26 2.51
C THR A 54 -22.77 1.26 1.19
N ALA A 55 -22.65 2.35 0.42
CA ALA A 55 -23.30 2.48 -0.89
C ALA A 55 -22.57 1.71 -2.02
N LEU A 56 -21.41 1.11 -1.77
CA LEU A 56 -20.60 0.35 -2.73
C LEU A 56 -20.26 -1.04 -2.19
N PRO A 57 -21.25 -1.93 -2.02
CA PRO A 57 -21.00 -3.27 -1.51
C PRO A 57 -20.03 -4.04 -2.44
N GLY A 58 -19.14 -4.82 -1.85
CA GLY A 58 -18.16 -5.60 -2.63
C GLY A 58 -16.96 -4.81 -3.14
N ILE A 59 -16.80 -3.58 -2.70
CA ILE A 59 -15.69 -2.68 -3.07
C ILE A 59 -14.91 -2.24 -1.84
N VAL A 60 -13.60 -2.12 -2.00
CA VAL A 60 -12.71 -1.39 -1.09
C VAL A 60 -12.29 -0.10 -1.79
N ALA A 61 -12.40 1.01 -1.07
CA ALA A 61 -11.98 2.33 -1.52
C ALA A 61 -10.82 2.83 -0.64
N LYS A 62 -9.60 2.84 -1.18
CA LYS A 62 -8.44 3.40 -0.49
C LYS A 62 -8.38 4.90 -0.76
N ARG A 63 -8.74 5.71 0.25
CA ARG A 63 -8.70 7.17 0.18
C ARG A 63 -7.28 7.64 0.38
N MET A 64 -6.76 8.36 -0.60
CA MET A 64 -5.43 8.96 -0.60
C MET A 64 -5.54 10.48 -0.51
N SER A 65 -4.83 11.09 0.42
CA SER A 65 -4.79 12.53 0.63
C SER A 65 -3.35 13.04 0.62
N GLY A 66 -3.17 14.37 0.55
CA GLY A 66 -1.84 14.98 0.55
C GLY A 66 -1.41 15.52 -0.82
N PHE A 67 -2.27 15.47 -1.82
CA PHE A 67 -2.02 16.11 -3.11
C PHE A 67 -2.10 17.63 -2.97
N ALA A 68 -1.13 18.34 -3.57
CA ALA A 68 -1.10 19.80 -3.50
C ALA A 68 -2.23 20.43 -4.33
N ASP A 69 -2.48 19.87 -5.51
CA ASP A 69 -3.43 20.38 -6.49
C ASP A 69 -3.81 19.31 -7.53
N ALA A 70 -4.61 19.70 -8.52
CA ALA A 70 -5.04 18.81 -9.61
C ALA A 70 -3.89 18.34 -10.51
N ALA A 71 -2.81 19.11 -10.64
CA ALA A 71 -1.65 18.71 -11.43
C ALA A 71 -0.88 17.58 -10.73
N ALA A 72 -0.71 17.66 -9.40
CA ALA A 72 -0.14 16.59 -8.58
C ALA A 72 -0.98 15.31 -8.67
N VAL A 73 -2.31 15.43 -8.67
CA VAL A 73 -3.20 14.28 -8.87
C VAL A 73 -2.99 13.66 -10.26
N SER A 74 -2.96 14.47 -11.33
CA SER A 74 -2.75 13.95 -12.70
C SER A 74 -1.42 13.21 -12.80
N ALA A 75 -0.34 13.79 -12.30
CA ALA A 75 0.99 13.15 -12.31
C ALA A 75 0.99 11.82 -11.55
N TYR A 76 0.32 11.76 -10.40
CA TYR A 76 0.18 10.53 -9.63
C TYR A 76 -0.62 9.45 -10.40
N LEU A 77 -1.71 9.81 -11.05
CA LEU A 77 -2.53 8.89 -11.84
C LEU A 77 -1.77 8.29 -13.01
N ASP A 78 -0.99 9.12 -13.72
CA ASP A 78 -0.13 8.66 -14.82
C ASP A 78 0.96 7.71 -14.32
N LEU A 79 1.59 8.05 -13.19
CA LEU A 79 2.59 7.22 -12.54
C LEU A 79 2.01 5.88 -12.07
N LEU A 80 0.84 5.89 -11.40
CA LEU A 80 0.16 4.69 -10.92
C LEU A 80 -0.22 3.76 -12.09
N THR A 81 -0.73 4.33 -13.18
CA THR A 81 -1.08 3.58 -14.39
C THR A 81 0.15 2.89 -14.98
N THR A 82 1.27 3.63 -15.06
CA THR A 82 2.55 3.10 -15.54
C THR A 82 3.06 2.00 -14.61
N TYR A 83 3.02 2.22 -13.31
CA TYR A 83 3.46 1.25 -12.31
C TYR A 83 2.70 -0.08 -12.40
N ILE A 84 1.36 -0.03 -12.42
CA ILE A 84 0.53 -1.23 -12.58
C ILE A 84 0.84 -1.95 -13.90
N ALA A 85 1.05 -1.22 -14.98
CA ALA A 85 1.42 -1.82 -16.25
C ALA A 85 2.80 -2.51 -16.21
N GLU A 86 3.78 -1.92 -15.54
CA GLU A 86 5.12 -2.51 -15.36
C GLU A 86 5.07 -3.77 -14.49
N LEU A 87 4.34 -3.75 -13.36
CA LEU A 87 4.13 -4.93 -12.54
C LEU A 87 3.54 -6.09 -13.35
N ARG A 88 2.51 -5.81 -14.16
CA ARG A 88 1.88 -6.80 -15.03
C ARG A 88 2.83 -7.32 -16.11
N ARG A 89 3.67 -6.46 -16.70
CA ARG A 89 4.71 -6.87 -17.68
C ARG A 89 5.75 -7.77 -17.04
N ALA A 90 6.09 -7.54 -15.77
CA ALA A 90 6.97 -8.41 -15.00
C ALA A 90 6.30 -9.74 -14.61
N GLY A 91 5.02 -9.98 -14.95
CA GLY A 91 4.30 -11.19 -14.61
C GLY A 91 3.60 -11.17 -13.26
N ILE A 92 3.59 -10.03 -12.57
CA ILE A 92 2.90 -9.88 -11.27
C ILE A 92 1.40 -9.73 -11.53
N ARG A 93 0.61 -10.55 -10.84
CA ARG A 93 -0.85 -10.39 -10.82
C ARG A 93 -1.21 -9.25 -9.88
N VAL A 94 -1.88 -8.25 -10.44
CA VAL A 94 -2.29 -7.04 -9.72
C VAL A 94 -3.81 -6.93 -9.74
N ILE A 95 -4.41 -6.66 -8.59
CA ILE A 95 -5.86 -6.43 -8.45
C ILE A 95 -6.31 -5.31 -9.41
N GLU A 96 -7.52 -5.46 -9.94
CA GLU A 96 -8.10 -4.39 -10.74
C GLU A 96 -8.27 -3.15 -9.86
N THR A 97 -7.67 -2.04 -10.29
CA THR A 97 -7.66 -0.78 -9.53
C THR A 97 -8.12 0.34 -10.44
N ARG A 98 -9.16 1.05 -9.99
CA ARG A 98 -9.65 2.27 -10.64
C ARG A 98 -9.35 3.45 -9.74
N ALA A 99 -8.62 4.43 -10.24
CA ALA A 99 -8.32 5.65 -9.49
C ALA A 99 -9.34 6.73 -9.84
N ILE A 100 -10.08 7.21 -8.83
CA ILE A 100 -11.14 8.19 -8.95
C ILE A 100 -10.73 9.46 -8.22
N PRO A 101 -10.34 10.53 -8.93
CA PRO A 101 -10.05 11.82 -8.30
C PRO A 101 -11.36 12.49 -7.86
N VAL A 102 -11.37 13.00 -6.64
CA VAL A 102 -12.49 13.75 -6.08
C VAL A 102 -12.03 15.16 -5.75
N THR A 103 -12.65 16.14 -6.41
CA THR A 103 -12.42 17.56 -6.15
C THR A 103 -13.28 18.02 -4.98
N ARG A 104 -12.70 18.81 -4.10
CA ARG A 104 -13.36 19.38 -2.93
C ARG A 104 -13.34 20.92 -3.03
N PRO A 105 -14.48 21.61 -2.82
CA PRO A 105 -14.49 23.07 -2.78
C PRO A 105 -13.52 23.58 -1.69
N ASP A 106 -12.64 24.51 -2.03
CA ASP A 106 -11.70 25.18 -1.12
C ASP A 106 -10.75 24.26 -0.34
N GLN A 107 -10.59 23.00 -0.77
CA GLN A 107 -9.69 22.03 -0.17
C GLN A 107 -8.83 21.32 -1.23
N ALA A 108 -7.71 20.76 -0.78
CA ALA A 108 -6.87 19.92 -1.64
C ALA A 108 -7.66 18.70 -2.16
N PRO A 109 -7.43 18.26 -3.40
CA PRO A 109 -8.11 17.09 -3.95
C PRO A 109 -7.67 15.80 -3.25
N VAL A 110 -8.51 14.77 -3.34
CA VAL A 110 -8.20 13.41 -2.89
C VAL A 110 -8.37 12.44 -4.04
N VAL A 111 -7.73 11.27 -3.96
CA VAL A 111 -7.90 10.19 -4.91
C VAL A 111 -8.40 8.95 -4.17
N TYR A 112 -9.42 8.31 -4.69
CA TYR A 112 -9.86 7.01 -4.23
C TYR A 112 -9.35 5.93 -5.19
N LEU A 113 -8.57 4.98 -4.67
CA LEU A 113 -8.24 3.74 -5.39
C LEU A 113 -9.34 2.73 -5.07
N VAL A 114 -10.14 2.42 -6.07
CA VAL A 114 -11.31 1.55 -5.96
C VAL A 114 -10.95 0.17 -6.48
N GLN A 115 -11.15 -0.85 -5.65
CA GLN A 115 -10.76 -2.24 -5.91
C GLN A 115 -11.92 -3.19 -5.56
N PRO A 116 -12.08 -4.33 -6.26
CA PRO A 116 -12.95 -5.40 -5.78
C PRO A 116 -12.51 -5.83 -4.37
N ARG A 117 -13.47 -6.08 -3.50
CA ARG A 117 -13.17 -6.66 -2.19
C ARG A 117 -12.77 -8.12 -2.36
N VAL A 118 -11.59 -8.49 -1.91
CA VAL A 118 -11.15 -9.89 -1.82
C VAL A 118 -11.70 -10.52 -0.53
N ASP A 119 -11.81 -11.84 -0.52
CA ASP A 119 -12.22 -12.56 0.69
C ASP A 119 -11.16 -12.39 1.78
N ALA A 120 -11.60 -12.04 2.97
CA ALA A 120 -10.70 -11.74 4.08
C ALA A 120 -9.80 -12.94 4.43
N ASP A 121 -10.32 -14.15 4.32
CA ASP A 121 -9.60 -15.40 4.62
C ASP A 121 -8.47 -15.70 3.61
N THR A 122 -8.44 -15.00 2.48
CA THR A 122 -7.38 -15.12 1.48
C THR A 122 -6.24 -14.13 1.66
N LEU A 123 -6.38 -13.17 2.56
CA LEU A 123 -5.35 -12.18 2.84
C LEU A 123 -4.15 -12.81 3.55
N GLY A 124 -2.96 -12.28 3.29
CA GLY A 124 -1.73 -12.80 3.88
C GLY A 124 -1.71 -12.77 5.40
N ASN A 125 -2.29 -11.74 6.03
CA ASN A 125 -2.43 -11.69 7.49
C ASN A 125 -3.38 -12.77 8.04
N ALA A 126 -4.47 -13.09 7.35
CA ALA A 126 -5.35 -14.20 7.73
C ALA A 126 -4.64 -15.55 7.59
N LEU A 127 -3.89 -15.72 6.51
CA LEU A 127 -3.08 -16.93 6.29
C LEU A 127 -1.99 -17.10 7.36
N LEU A 128 -1.34 -16.02 7.79
CA LEU A 128 -0.38 -16.06 8.90
C LEU A 128 -1.03 -16.49 10.22
N ALA A 129 -2.28 -16.07 10.47
CA ALA A 129 -3.01 -16.39 11.68
C ALA A 129 -3.56 -17.82 11.73
N THR A 130 -3.95 -18.38 10.58
CA THR A 130 -4.72 -19.65 10.51
C THR A 130 -4.08 -20.75 9.69
N GLY A 131 -3.11 -20.40 8.82
CA GLY A 131 -2.43 -21.35 7.93
C GLY A 131 -1.44 -22.25 8.64
N ASP A 132 -1.21 -23.43 8.07
CA ASP A 132 -0.13 -24.32 8.51
C ASP A 132 1.25 -23.84 7.98
N ASP A 133 2.32 -24.51 8.44
CA ASP A 133 3.69 -24.16 8.04
C ASP A 133 3.93 -24.29 6.53
N ASN A 134 3.27 -25.23 5.87
CA ASN A 134 3.40 -25.40 4.42
C ASN A 134 2.71 -24.27 3.66
N GLU A 135 1.54 -23.84 4.11
CA GLU A 135 0.80 -22.76 3.52
C GLU A 135 1.55 -21.42 3.68
N VAL A 136 2.08 -21.15 4.87
CA VAL A 136 2.90 -19.97 5.15
C VAL A 136 4.19 -19.98 4.31
N THR A 137 4.88 -21.11 4.25
CA THR A 137 6.07 -21.30 3.40
C THR A 137 5.75 -21.05 1.93
N ALA A 138 4.64 -21.57 1.43
CA ALA A 138 4.22 -21.38 0.04
C ALA A 138 3.89 -19.91 -0.25
N ALA A 139 3.27 -19.18 0.69
CA ALA A 139 2.99 -17.76 0.56
C ALA A 139 4.26 -16.92 0.52
N ILE A 140 5.20 -17.15 1.45
CA ILE A 140 6.51 -16.47 1.48
C ILE A 140 7.25 -16.72 0.15
N ASN A 141 7.37 -17.98 -0.28
CA ASN A 141 8.02 -18.32 -1.56
C ASN A 141 7.34 -17.64 -2.76
N SER A 142 6.01 -17.51 -2.75
CA SER A 142 5.26 -16.84 -3.81
C SER A 142 5.60 -15.35 -3.91
N VAL A 143 5.72 -14.66 -2.76
CA VAL A 143 6.12 -13.26 -2.71
C VAL A 143 7.58 -13.09 -3.12
N LEU A 144 8.49 -13.95 -2.61
CA LEU A 144 9.90 -13.93 -3.02
C LEU A 144 10.06 -14.21 -4.53
N GLY A 145 9.22 -15.07 -5.09
CA GLY A 145 9.12 -15.28 -6.54
C GLY A 145 8.74 -14.02 -7.30
N ALA A 146 7.77 -13.25 -6.79
CA ALA A 146 7.39 -11.97 -7.37
C ALA A 146 8.53 -10.93 -7.29
N VAL A 147 9.21 -10.84 -6.15
CA VAL A 147 10.39 -9.98 -5.97
C VAL A 147 11.49 -10.36 -6.98
N THR A 148 11.75 -11.67 -7.17
CA THR A 148 12.71 -12.18 -8.16
C THR A 148 12.32 -11.78 -9.58
N GLN A 149 11.07 -12.01 -9.98
CA GLN A 149 10.57 -11.65 -11.31
C GLN A 149 10.75 -10.18 -11.59
N LEU A 150 10.47 -9.32 -10.62
CA LEU A 150 10.58 -7.88 -10.76
C LEU A 150 12.04 -7.42 -10.81
N ALA A 151 12.92 -8.00 -9.98
CA ALA A 151 14.35 -7.73 -10.03
C ALA A 151 14.97 -8.11 -11.38
N LEU A 152 14.60 -9.27 -11.94
CA LEU A 152 15.03 -9.70 -13.27
C LEU A 152 14.45 -8.82 -14.38
N HIS A 153 13.18 -8.43 -14.27
CA HIS A 153 12.55 -7.49 -15.21
C HIS A 153 13.30 -6.16 -15.24
N THR A 154 13.66 -5.62 -14.09
CA THR A 154 14.44 -4.38 -13.95
C THR A 154 15.86 -4.53 -14.51
N THR A 155 16.58 -5.60 -14.15
CA THR A 155 17.97 -5.83 -14.58
C THR A 155 18.09 -5.97 -16.10
N ASN A 156 17.09 -6.54 -16.77
CA ASN A 156 17.07 -6.72 -18.21
C ASN A 156 16.72 -5.45 -18.99
N ARG A 157 16.44 -4.33 -18.33
CA ARG A 157 16.10 -3.05 -18.98
C ARG A 157 17.35 -2.23 -19.30
N THR A 158 17.28 -1.51 -20.42
CA THR A 158 18.34 -0.61 -20.87
C THR A 158 17.91 0.86 -20.87
N ASP A 159 16.63 1.14 -20.55
CA ASP A 159 16.05 2.48 -20.57
C ASP A 159 16.22 3.25 -19.26
N GLY A 160 16.84 2.62 -18.26
CA GLY A 160 17.10 3.21 -16.93
C GLY A 160 15.88 3.25 -16.00
N HIS A 161 14.78 2.58 -16.36
CA HIS A 161 13.65 2.40 -15.45
C HIS A 161 13.84 1.20 -14.54
N GLU A 162 13.56 1.40 -13.27
CA GLU A 162 13.55 0.37 -12.24
C GLU A 162 12.17 0.34 -11.58
N VAL A 163 11.71 -0.85 -11.22
CA VAL A 163 10.41 -1.07 -10.58
C VAL A 163 10.60 -2.01 -9.40
N ALA A 164 9.97 -1.68 -8.29
CA ALA A 164 9.99 -2.46 -7.06
C ALA A 164 8.57 -2.65 -6.50
N LEU A 165 8.43 -3.42 -5.45
CA LEU A 165 7.17 -3.64 -4.74
C LEU A 165 7.41 -3.78 -3.23
N ASP A 166 6.35 -3.57 -2.46
CA ASP A 166 6.30 -3.90 -1.05
C ASP A 166 5.96 -5.40 -0.88
N GLY A 167 6.91 -6.15 -0.29
CA GLY A 167 6.81 -7.60 -0.11
C GLY A 167 6.00 -8.04 1.10
N GLN A 168 5.40 -7.15 1.90
CA GLN A 168 4.63 -7.52 3.10
C GLN A 168 3.48 -8.46 2.73
N LEU A 169 3.33 -9.56 3.48
CA LEU A 169 2.32 -10.59 3.18
C LEU A 169 0.89 -10.03 3.21
N SER A 170 0.60 -9.06 4.08
CA SER A 170 -0.69 -8.36 4.15
C SER A 170 -1.05 -7.58 2.88
N ASN A 171 -0.09 -7.30 1.99
CA ASN A 171 -0.33 -6.67 0.70
C ASN A 171 -0.76 -7.65 -0.40
N TRP A 172 -0.94 -8.93 -0.05
CA TRP A 172 -1.28 -9.99 -0.99
C TRP A 172 -2.51 -10.76 -0.58
N SER A 173 -3.25 -11.25 -1.59
CA SER A 173 -4.30 -12.26 -1.43
C SER A 173 -3.85 -13.56 -2.08
N PHE A 174 -4.00 -14.68 -1.33
CA PHE A 174 -3.61 -16.03 -1.71
C PHE A 174 -4.84 -16.91 -2.02
N GLY A 175 -5.90 -16.31 -2.55
CA GLY A 175 -7.11 -17.01 -2.97
C GLY A 175 -6.87 -18.02 -4.09
N SER A 176 -7.85 -18.87 -4.34
CA SER A 176 -7.75 -20.11 -5.14
C SER A 176 -7.10 -19.96 -6.52
N GLY A 177 -6.08 -20.75 -6.78
CA GLY A 177 -5.79 -21.39 -8.08
C GLY A 177 -4.93 -20.64 -9.08
N ALA A 178 -4.80 -19.30 -9.05
CA ALA A 178 -4.08 -18.57 -10.08
C ALA A 178 -2.78 -17.86 -9.58
N GLY A 179 -2.30 -18.19 -8.38
CA GLY A 179 -1.14 -17.59 -7.74
C GLY A 179 -1.49 -16.30 -6.98
N PRO A 180 -0.52 -15.70 -6.28
CA PRO A 180 -0.73 -14.53 -5.42
C PRO A 180 -1.22 -13.32 -6.21
N LEU A 181 -2.07 -12.51 -5.59
CA LEU A 181 -2.63 -11.29 -6.14
C LEU A 181 -2.18 -10.10 -5.29
N LEU A 182 -1.38 -9.20 -5.86
CA LEU A 182 -0.97 -7.96 -5.20
C LEU A 182 -2.16 -7.01 -5.10
N ILE A 183 -2.52 -6.61 -3.88
CA ILE A 183 -3.67 -5.74 -3.60
C ILE A 183 -3.26 -4.31 -3.20
N ASP A 184 -2.04 -4.08 -2.71
CA ASP A 184 -1.57 -2.73 -2.43
C ASP A 184 -0.64 -2.22 -3.52
N VAL A 185 -1.15 -1.25 -4.29
CA VAL A 185 -0.42 -0.55 -5.36
C VAL A 185 -0.40 0.97 -5.14
N GLY A 186 -0.83 1.43 -3.96
CA GLY A 186 -1.00 2.85 -3.68
C GLY A 186 0.29 3.67 -3.64
N THR A 187 1.44 3.01 -3.45
CA THR A 187 2.76 3.65 -3.53
C THR A 187 3.51 3.11 -4.74
N PRO A 188 3.58 3.83 -5.87
CA PRO A 188 4.34 3.40 -7.04
C PRO A 188 5.85 3.44 -6.78
N PHE A 189 6.45 2.27 -6.53
CA PHE A 189 7.89 2.13 -6.35
C PHE A 189 8.58 2.05 -7.71
N MET A 190 8.88 3.22 -8.29
CA MET A 190 9.56 3.35 -9.57
C MET A 190 10.70 4.35 -9.48
N ARG A 191 11.79 4.07 -10.21
CA ARG A 191 12.91 4.98 -10.44
C ARG A 191 13.18 5.12 -11.93
N HIS A 192 13.74 6.26 -12.30
CA HIS A 192 14.36 6.45 -13.59
C HIS A 192 15.78 6.99 -13.40
N ARG A 193 16.77 6.23 -13.83
CA ARG A 193 18.21 6.55 -13.66
C ARG A 193 18.59 6.82 -12.21
N GLY A 194 18.06 6.01 -11.31
CA GLY A 194 18.32 6.09 -9.86
C GLY A 194 17.52 7.16 -9.11
N GLU A 195 16.70 7.98 -9.79
CA GLU A 195 15.85 8.98 -9.12
C GLU A 195 14.42 8.47 -9.03
N HIS A 196 13.81 8.59 -7.83
CA HIS A 196 12.43 8.19 -7.60
C HIS A 196 11.46 9.05 -8.42
N THR A 197 10.48 8.40 -9.05
CA THR A 197 9.48 9.07 -9.91
C THR A 197 8.27 9.57 -9.14
N ILE A 198 8.01 9.01 -7.95
CA ILE A 198 6.93 9.50 -7.08
C ILE A 198 7.28 10.89 -6.52
N ASP A 199 6.28 11.78 -6.46
CA ASP A 199 6.48 13.11 -5.89
C ASP A 199 6.80 12.99 -4.39
N ARG A 200 8.00 13.42 -4.02
CA ARG A 200 8.45 13.47 -2.63
C ARG A 200 7.52 14.32 -1.75
N GLU A 201 6.96 15.42 -2.28
CA GLU A 201 6.10 16.30 -1.51
C GLU A 201 4.77 15.61 -1.14
N PHE A 202 4.27 14.72 -2.00
CA PHE A 202 3.12 13.87 -1.68
C PHE A 202 3.42 12.97 -0.47
N LEU A 203 4.58 12.31 -0.42
CA LEU A 203 4.98 11.46 0.70
C LEU A 203 5.33 12.26 1.96
N LEU A 204 5.79 13.51 1.81
CA LEU A 204 6.04 14.43 2.92
C LEU A 204 4.77 15.11 3.46
N ALA A 205 3.67 15.08 2.70
CA ALA A 205 2.45 15.78 3.07
C ALA A 205 1.89 15.38 4.45
N PRO A 206 1.90 14.11 4.89
CA PRO A 206 1.49 13.73 6.23
C PRO A 206 2.54 14.03 7.32
N VAL A 207 3.77 14.36 6.95
CA VAL A 207 4.83 14.72 7.91
C VAL A 207 4.54 16.11 8.50
N PRO A 208 4.59 16.28 9.83
CA PRO A 208 4.35 17.58 10.45
C PRO A 208 5.25 18.69 9.92
N VAL A 209 4.66 19.86 9.64
CA VAL A 209 5.33 21.00 8.98
C VAL A 209 6.68 21.35 9.62
N GLY A 210 6.75 21.31 10.97
CA GLY A 210 7.97 21.68 11.72
C GLY A 210 9.19 20.79 11.46
N ILE A 211 9.00 19.57 10.96
CA ILE A 211 10.11 18.63 10.71
C ILE A 211 10.29 18.28 9.23
N ARG A 212 9.44 18.77 8.32
CA ARG A 212 9.55 18.51 6.87
C ARG A 212 10.91 18.93 6.31
N ALA A 213 11.44 20.07 6.76
CA ALA A 213 12.76 20.56 6.33
C ALA A 213 13.90 19.59 6.71
N TYR A 214 13.81 18.97 7.88
CA TYR A 214 14.75 17.93 8.32
C TYR A 214 14.66 16.69 7.43
N TYR A 215 13.43 16.18 7.15
CA TYR A 215 13.21 15.05 6.27
C TYR A 215 13.77 15.30 4.87
N ARG A 216 13.49 16.49 4.28
CA ARG A 216 14.04 16.87 2.96
C ARG A 216 15.57 16.91 2.98
N ARG A 217 16.17 17.57 3.99
CA ARG A 217 17.63 17.73 4.08
C ARG A 217 18.36 16.39 4.24
N ARG A 218 17.77 15.47 4.98
CA ARG A 218 18.33 14.14 5.24
C ARG A 218 17.97 13.11 4.18
N ARG A 219 17.15 13.47 3.21
CA ARG A 219 16.64 12.57 2.19
C ARG A 219 16.02 11.28 2.79
N LEU A 220 15.27 11.43 3.88
CA LEU A 220 14.76 10.28 4.63
C LEU A 220 13.69 9.52 3.86
N ILE A 221 12.90 10.20 3.02
CA ILE A 221 11.91 9.56 2.16
C ILE A 221 12.61 8.74 1.08
N GLU A 222 13.63 9.31 0.43
CA GLU A 222 14.39 8.62 -0.61
C GLU A 222 15.10 7.39 -0.03
N ALA A 223 15.75 7.52 1.13
CA ALA A 223 16.40 6.40 1.81
C ALA A 223 15.41 5.28 2.17
N TYR A 224 14.22 5.62 2.65
CA TYR A 224 13.15 4.67 2.90
C TYR A 224 12.69 3.96 1.61
N LEU A 225 12.48 4.71 0.53
CA LEU A 225 12.08 4.15 -0.75
C LEU A 225 13.19 3.28 -1.37
N ASP A 226 14.46 3.58 -1.12
CA ASP A 226 15.61 2.84 -1.65
C ASP A 226 15.62 1.38 -1.17
N ASP A 227 15.13 1.10 0.03
CA ASP A 227 15.10 -0.24 0.61
C ASP A 227 14.26 -1.21 -0.25
N TYR A 228 13.18 -0.73 -0.89
CA TYR A 228 12.33 -1.57 -1.75
C TYR A 228 13.00 -2.02 -3.06
N PHE A 229 14.10 -1.36 -3.47
CA PHE A 229 14.87 -1.75 -4.65
C PHE A 229 16.01 -2.73 -4.34
N THR A 230 16.11 -3.17 -3.10
CA THR A 230 17.09 -4.17 -2.64
C THR A 230 16.35 -5.44 -2.22
N PRO A 231 16.40 -6.54 -3.00
CA PRO A 231 15.62 -7.76 -2.72
C PRO A 231 15.79 -8.28 -1.29
N ARG A 232 17.00 -8.25 -0.75
CA ARG A 232 17.27 -8.66 0.65
C ARG A 232 16.54 -7.78 1.66
N LEU A 233 16.46 -6.46 1.42
CA LEU A 233 15.77 -5.53 2.34
C LEU A 233 14.24 -5.68 2.24
N VAL A 234 13.71 -5.95 1.05
CA VAL A 234 12.29 -6.30 0.89
C VAL A 234 11.95 -7.57 1.68
N ALA A 235 12.80 -8.60 1.61
CA ALA A 235 12.60 -9.81 2.40
C ALA A 235 12.75 -9.57 3.91
N LEU A 236 13.69 -8.72 4.33
CA LEU A 236 13.84 -8.33 5.74
C LEU A 236 12.62 -7.55 6.26
N ASP A 237 12.08 -6.61 5.46
CA ASP A 237 10.84 -5.90 5.79
C ASP A 237 9.65 -6.87 5.90
N MET A 238 9.51 -7.80 4.96
CA MET A 238 8.49 -8.85 5.03
C MET A 238 8.58 -9.66 6.33
N LEU A 239 9.78 -10.09 6.73
CA LEU A 239 9.98 -10.82 8.00
C LEU A 239 9.70 -9.92 9.23
N GLY A 240 10.13 -8.66 9.21
CA GLY A 240 9.84 -7.69 10.28
C GLY A 240 8.34 -7.45 10.46
N ASN A 241 7.57 -7.51 9.37
CA ASN A 241 6.12 -7.36 9.41
C ASN A 241 5.40 -8.55 10.06
N LEU A 242 6.01 -9.73 10.19
CA LEU A 242 5.45 -10.85 10.95
C LEU A 242 5.19 -10.48 12.41
N HIS A 243 6.03 -9.64 13.01
CA HIS A 243 5.77 -9.07 14.35
C HIS A 243 4.49 -8.22 14.37
N LYS A 244 4.28 -7.38 13.36
CA LYS A 244 3.08 -6.51 13.26
C LYS A 244 1.80 -7.31 13.09
N GLU A 245 1.89 -8.43 12.41
CA GLU A 245 0.77 -9.33 12.11
C GLU A 245 0.51 -10.34 13.27
N GLY A 246 1.28 -10.28 14.37
CA GLY A 246 1.13 -11.19 15.49
C GLY A 246 1.56 -12.65 15.19
N ALA A 247 2.45 -12.82 14.20
CA ALA A 247 2.95 -14.12 13.73
C ALA A 247 4.42 -14.33 14.11
N GLU A 248 4.80 -13.97 15.32
CA GLU A 248 6.19 -14.06 15.81
C GLU A 248 6.73 -15.49 15.82
N ASP A 249 5.85 -16.46 16.02
CA ASP A 249 6.14 -17.90 15.98
C ASP A 249 6.51 -18.40 14.57
N ARG A 250 6.21 -17.61 13.54
CA ARG A 250 6.52 -17.91 12.13
C ARG A 250 7.85 -17.30 11.66
N ILE A 251 8.51 -16.47 12.47
CA ILE A 251 9.72 -15.74 12.05
C ILE A 251 10.87 -16.69 11.73
N GLU A 252 11.11 -17.73 12.54
CA GLU A 252 12.19 -18.70 12.28
C GLU A 252 11.94 -19.45 10.96
N LEU A 253 10.70 -19.91 10.73
CA LEU A 253 10.31 -20.52 9.47
C LEU A 253 10.55 -19.56 8.29
N GLY A 254 10.15 -18.30 8.45
CA GLY A 254 10.36 -17.29 7.43
C GLY A 254 11.84 -17.01 7.13
N ILE A 255 12.68 -16.97 8.16
CA ILE A 255 14.14 -16.79 8.03
C ILE A 255 14.74 -17.94 7.23
N ASP A 256 14.36 -19.18 7.53
CA ASP A 256 14.87 -20.34 6.81
C ASP A 256 14.52 -20.28 5.31
N VAL A 257 13.25 -19.98 4.99
CA VAL A 257 12.78 -19.83 3.61
C VAL A 257 13.50 -18.70 2.87
N VAL A 258 13.64 -17.55 3.49
CA VAL A 258 14.32 -16.38 2.89
C VAL A 258 15.80 -16.68 2.67
N ASN A 259 16.47 -17.32 3.62
CA ASN A 259 17.89 -17.63 3.50
C ASN A 259 18.16 -18.70 2.42
N GLU A 260 17.27 -19.70 2.25
CA GLU A 260 17.33 -20.62 1.14
C GLU A 260 17.18 -19.88 -0.21
N TRP A 261 16.19 -18.97 -0.31
CA TRP A 261 16.00 -18.13 -1.48
C TRP A 261 17.21 -17.26 -1.81
N LEU A 262 17.80 -16.57 -0.80
CA LEU A 262 19.02 -15.74 -0.98
C LEU A 262 20.21 -16.58 -1.45
N ALA A 263 20.36 -17.82 -0.96
CA ALA A 263 21.46 -18.71 -1.31
C ALA A 263 21.32 -19.29 -2.73
N THR A 264 20.10 -19.54 -3.19
CA THR A 264 19.82 -20.29 -4.42
C THR A 264 19.45 -19.45 -5.62
N THR A 265 18.98 -18.20 -5.40
CA THR A 265 18.49 -17.32 -6.46
C THR A 265 19.57 -16.31 -6.89
N ASP A 266 19.75 -16.14 -8.20
CA ASP A 266 20.67 -15.13 -8.75
C ASP A 266 20.01 -13.75 -8.74
N LEU A 267 20.26 -12.99 -7.66
CA LEU A 267 19.69 -11.67 -7.41
C LEU A 267 20.75 -10.58 -7.44
N PRO A 268 20.40 -9.36 -7.86
CA PRO A 268 21.26 -8.20 -7.68
C PRO A 268 21.38 -7.80 -6.20
N GLY A 269 22.57 -7.37 -5.80
CA GLY A 269 22.81 -6.81 -4.47
C GLY A 269 23.23 -7.81 -3.41
N PRO A 270 23.11 -7.42 -2.11
CA PRO A 270 23.54 -8.22 -0.97
C PRO A 270 22.78 -9.54 -0.84
N ARG A 271 23.48 -10.62 -0.46
CA ARG A 271 22.91 -11.97 -0.28
C ARG A 271 23.28 -12.60 1.06
N GLU A 272 23.84 -11.82 1.98
CA GLU A 272 24.17 -12.30 3.31
C GLU A 272 22.90 -12.84 3.99
N PRO A 273 22.97 -13.97 4.68
CA PRO A 273 21.84 -14.52 5.41
C PRO A 273 21.23 -13.50 6.37
N ILE A 274 19.92 -13.55 6.52
CA ILE A 274 19.17 -12.79 7.52
C ILE A 274 19.15 -13.59 8.82
N THR A 275 19.45 -12.95 9.94
CA THR A 275 19.38 -13.55 11.26
C THR A 275 18.16 -13.07 12.02
N ARG A 276 17.78 -13.79 13.08
CA ARG A 276 16.71 -13.34 13.98
C ARG A 276 17.01 -11.95 14.56
N THR A 277 18.25 -11.67 14.87
CA THR A 277 18.66 -10.35 15.38
C THR A 277 18.42 -9.25 14.34
N ASP A 278 18.69 -9.52 13.05
CA ASP A 278 18.39 -8.55 11.98
C ASP A 278 16.90 -8.22 11.91
N VAL A 279 16.04 -9.24 12.02
CA VAL A 279 14.57 -9.06 11.99
C VAL A 279 14.08 -8.27 13.20
N ASP A 280 14.53 -8.64 14.42
CA ASP A 280 14.12 -7.97 15.66
C ASP A 280 14.62 -6.52 15.70
N ASP A 281 15.82 -6.24 15.22
CA ASP A 281 16.39 -4.89 15.15
C ASP A 281 15.68 -4.02 14.09
N TYR A 282 15.34 -4.61 12.95
CA TYR A 282 14.55 -3.93 11.91
C TYR A 282 13.18 -3.54 12.44
N TYR A 283 12.44 -4.50 13.01
CA TYR A 283 11.12 -4.26 13.59
C TYR A 283 11.15 -3.19 14.68
N ARG A 284 12.12 -3.25 15.60
CA ARG A 284 12.24 -2.29 16.71
C ARG A 284 12.45 -0.88 16.19
N LYS A 285 13.34 -0.70 15.20
CA LYS A 285 13.57 0.61 14.55
C LYS A 285 12.31 1.14 13.87
N ASP A 286 11.61 0.27 13.12
CA ASP A 286 10.38 0.65 12.44
C ASP A 286 9.25 1.00 13.42
N ALA A 287 9.08 0.22 14.48
CA ALA A 287 8.09 0.47 15.52
C ALA A 287 8.35 1.79 16.26
N ASP A 288 9.60 2.10 16.61
CA ASP A 288 9.99 3.35 17.26
C ASP A 288 9.75 4.56 16.34
N LEU A 289 10.11 4.44 15.05
CA LEU A 289 9.87 5.47 14.06
C LEU A 289 8.37 5.72 13.86
N LEU A 290 7.57 4.67 13.74
CA LEU A 290 6.12 4.80 13.58
C LEU A 290 5.47 5.41 14.83
N ALA A 291 5.86 4.98 16.02
CA ALA A 291 5.33 5.54 17.27
C ALA A 291 5.62 7.04 17.37
N LEU A 292 6.86 7.45 17.09
CA LEU A 292 7.24 8.86 17.02
C LEU A 292 6.44 9.61 15.96
N TYR A 293 6.32 9.05 14.76
CA TYR A 293 5.59 9.64 13.64
C TYR A 293 4.11 9.85 13.97
N LEU A 294 3.43 8.85 14.52
CA LEU A 294 2.03 8.95 14.92
C LEU A 294 1.83 9.99 16.04
N ARG A 295 2.76 10.04 17.02
CA ARG A 295 2.73 11.05 18.08
C ARG A 295 2.83 12.46 17.49
N LEU A 296 3.77 12.68 16.59
CA LEU A 296 3.95 13.98 15.93
C LEU A 296 2.74 14.36 15.07
N ARG A 297 2.13 13.41 14.35
CA ARG A 297 0.90 13.64 13.57
C ARG A 297 -0.29 14.00 14.46
N ARG A 298 -0.45 13.35 15.62
CA ARG A 298 -1.51 13.71 16.58
C ARG A 298 -1.32 15.13 17.13
N MET A 299 -0.07 15.52 17.40
CA MET A 299 0.25 16.91 17.80
C MET A 299 -0.04 17.91 16.67
N ASP A 300 0.36 17.59 15.45
CA ASP A 300 0.11 18.43 14.27
C ASP A 300 -1.39 18.61 14.03
N ARG A 301 -2.18 17.51 14.10
CA ARG A 301 -3.63 17.56 14.04
C ARG A 301 -4.20 18.50 15.10
N PHE A 302 -3.76 18.38 16.35
CA PHE A 302 -4.22 19.26 17.43
C PHE A 302 -3.92 20.72 17.13
N VAL A 303 -2.71 21.06 16.68
CA VAL A 303 -2.33 22.44 16.31
C VAL A 303 -3.16 22.93 15.13
N GLN A 304 -3.28 22.15 14.06
CA GLN A 304 -4.02 22.57 12.87
C GLN A 304 -5.51 22.80 13.18
N THR A 305 -6.15 21.87 13.90
CA THR A 305 -7.60 21.96 14.17
C THR A 305 -7.93 22.97 15.27
N ARG A 306 -7.19 23.00 16.38
CA ARG A 306 -7.52 23.82 17.55
C ARG A 306 -6.93 25.22 17.50
N ALA A 307 -5.65 25.37 17.07
CA ALA A 307 -4.99 26.67 17.04
C ALA A 307 -5.19 27.39 15.72
N LEU A 308 -5.08 26.70 14.60
CA LEU A 308 -5.15 27.30 13.27
C LEU A 308 -6.54 27.21 12.63
N ARG A 309 -7.46 26.48 13.22
CA ARG A 309 -8.83 26.25 12.72
C ARG A 309 -8.85 25.74 11.26
N ARG A 310 -7.90 24.87 10.92
CA ARG A 310 -7.77 24.23 9.61
C ARG A 310 -8.30 22.81 9.66
N THR A 311 -8.72 22.28 8.53
CA THR A 311 -9.05 20.87 8.35
C THR A 311 -7.78 20.04 8.39
N TYR A 312 -7.81 18.88 9.06
CA TYR A 312 -6.74 17.89 9.02
C TYR A 312 -7.21 16.68 8.22
N ASP A 313 -6.67 16.51 7.02
CA ASP A 313 -7.22 15.62 5.99
C ASP A 313 -6.90 14.12 6.18
N TYR A 314 -6.08 13.80 7.16
CA TYR A 314 -5.65 12.40 7.35
C TYR A 314 -6.46 11.74 8.46
N VAL A 315 -6.96 10.54 8.16
CA VAL A 315 -7.49 9.62 9.17
C VAL A 315 -6.32 9.00 9.92
N LEU A 316 -6.30 9.15 11.22
CA LEU A 316 -5.25 8.58 12.06
C LEU A 316 -5.78 7.35 12.79
N PRO A 317 -4.98 6.28 12.92
CA PRO A 317 -5.35 5.15 13.75
C PRO A 317 -5.55 5.60 15.20
N GLY A 318 -6.43 4.92 15.92
CA GLY A 318 -6.60 5.05 17.35
C GLY A 318 -5.31 4.76 18.12
N GLU A 319 -5.41 4.33 19.37
CA GLU A 319 -4.23 3.84 20.09
C GLU A 319 -3.76 2.54 19.44
N VAL A 320 -2.57 2.58 18.84
CA VAL A 320 -1.90 1.39 18.33
C VAL A 320 -1.07 0.84 19.48
N THR A 321 -1.55 -0.20 20.14
CA THR A 321 -0.74 -1.06 21.01
C THR A 321 0.01 -2.04 20.11
N ARG A 322 1.32 -1.90 20.03
CA ARG A 322 2.24 -2.86 19.39
C ARG A 322 3.10 -3.50 20.47
#